data_d2168e1d97734cdc02619f4e5e4282bd
#
_entry.id   d2168e1d97734cdc02619f4e5e4282bd
#
_cell.length_a   1.000
_cell.length_b   1.000
_cell.length_c   1.000
_cell.angle_alpha   90.00
_cell.angle_beta   90.00
_cell.angle_gamma   90.00
#
_symmetry.space_group_name_H-M   'P 1'
#
loop_
_entity.id
_entity.type
_entity.pdbx_description
1 polymer ?
#
loop_
_entity_poly.entity_id
_entity_poly.type
_entity_poly.pdbx_seq_one_letter_code
_entity_poly.pdbx_strand_id
1 'polypeptide(L)'
;MKWAILVATAVALPLALAGCYTPSSSGAVYTPGQTGREQSVRMGVVESVRPVTIEGTRGEIGTLAGGAVGGIAGSDVGGGKGSGVGAILGAVVGGVAGSAIERGATQKKGVEITVRLDNGELRAIAQEADEEFRPGERVRLVTGGGKTRVTH
;
A
#
# COMPACT_ATOMS: atom_id res chain seq x y z
N MET A 1 23.77 -23.92 -23.54
CA MET A 1 23.47 -22.55 -23.09
C MET A 1 21.99 -22.17 -23.19
N LYS A 2 21.26 -22.47 -24.28
CA LYS A 2 19.83 -22.12 -24.46
C LYS A 2 18.90 -22.75 -23.41
N TRP A 3 19.16 -23.99 -22.98
CA TRP A 3 18.36 -24.67 -21.96
C TRP A 3 18.54 -24.09 -20.54
N ALA A 4 19.74 -23.64 -20.21
CA ALA A 4 19.99 -22.99 -18.92
C ALA A 4 19.24 -21.64 -18.79
N ILE A 5 19.13 -20.91 -19.89
CA ILE A 5 18.37 -19.65 -19.95
C ILE A 5 16.87 -19.94 -19.80
N LEU A 6 16.33 -20.96 -20.46
CA LEU A 6 14.92 -21.35 -20.36
C LEU A 6 14.54 -21.80 -18.94
N VAL A 7 15.41 -22.55 -18.27
CA VAL A 7 15.21 -22.99 -16.89
C VAL A 7 15.28 -21.81 -15.92
N ALA A 8 16.24 -20.90 -16.12
CA ALA A 8 16.35 -19.69 -15.30
C ALA A 8 15.13 -18.77 -15.45
N THR A 9 14.59 -18.63 -16.67
CA THR A 9 13.38 -17.83 -16.92
C THR A 9 12.14 -18.50 -16.34
N ALA A 10 12.03 -19.83 -16.41
CA ALA A 10 10.89 -20.58 -15.86
C ALA A 10 10.85 -20.57 -14.30
N VAL A 11 12.00 -20.40 -13.65
CA VAL A 11 12.08 -20.28 -12.17
C VAL A 11 11.92 -18.83 -11.72
N ALA A 12 12.41 -17.84 -12.48
CA ALA A 12 12.30 -16.43 -12.13
C ALA A 12 10.88 -15.88 -12.27
N LEU A 13 10.10 -16.38 -13.23
CA LEU A 13 8.73 -15.90 -13.48
C LEU A 13 7.76 -16.15 -12.31
N PRO A 14 7.69 -17.32 -11.66
CA PRO A 14 6.81 -17.53 -10.52
C PRO A 14 7.28 -16.81 -9.25
N LEU A 15 8.57 -16.52 -9.07
CA LEU A 15 9.04 -15.72 -7.94
C LEU A 15 8.61 -14.24 -8.06
N ALA A 16 8.46 -13.72 -9.26
CA ALA A 16 7.99 -12.36 -9.51
C ALA A 16 6.46 -12.20 -9.23
N LEU A 17 5.70 -13.31 -9.26
CA LEU A 17 4.27 -13.32 -8.95
C LEU A 17 3.97 -13.54 -7.46
N ALA A 18 4.96 -13.73 -6.60
CA ALA A 18 4.77 -13.72 -5.15
C ALA A 18 4.39 -12.30 -4.71
N GLY A 19 3.13 -11.95 -4.95
CA GLY A 19 2.57 -10.61 -4.79
C GLY A 19 2.78 -10.08 -3.39
N CYS A 20 3.17 -8.83 -3.30
CA CYS A 20 3.24 -8.11 -2.04
C CYS A 20 1.84 -8.03 -1.42
N TYR A 21 1.66 -8.70 -0.29
CA TYR A 21 0.46 -8.55 0.53
C TYR A 21 0.46 -7.13 1.13
N THR A 22 -0.42 -6.27 0.65
CA THR A 22 -0.65 -4.96 1.25
C THR A 22 -1.72 -5.13 2.34
N PRO A 23 -1.39 -4.94 3.63
CA PRO A 23 -2.39 -5.07 4.69
C PRO A 23 -3.47 -4.02 4.49
N SER A 24 -4.74 -4.46 4.48
CA SER A 24 -5.91 -3.57 4.44
C SER A 24 -6.02 -2.77 5.73
N SER A 25 -6.47 -1.52 5.62
CA SER A 25 -6.90 -0.67 6.74
C SER A 25 -8.43 -0.62 6.87
N SER A 26 -9.12 -1.55 6.22
CA SER A 26 -10.56 -1.76 6.30
C SER A 26 -11.02 -2.10 7.71
N GLY A 27 -12.19 -1.61 8.10
CA GLY A 27 -12.86 -1.92 9.36
C GLY A 27 -13.25 -3.40 9.48
N ALA A 28 -13.59 -4.05 8.36
CA ALA A 28 -14.10 -5.42 8.30
C ALA A 28 -13.03 -6.50 8.10
N VAL A 29 -11.80 -6.16 7.70
CA VAL A 29 -10.76 -7.13 7.35
C VAL A 29 -9.74 -7.32 8.46
N TYR A 30 -9.59 -8.55 8.94
CA TYR A 30 -8.58 -8.95 9.91
C TYR A 30 -7.33 -9.50 9.23
N THR A 31 -6.18 -9.02 9.63
CA THR A 31 -4.91 -9.61 9.20
C THR A 31 -4.60 -10.87 10.01
N PRO A 32 -3.80 -11.82 9.49
CA PRO A 32 -3.41 -13.02 10.25
C PRO A 32 -2.81 -12.72 11.63
N GLY A 33 -2.11 -11.59 11.79
CA GLY A 33 -1.54 -11.16 13.08
C GLY A 33 -2.56 -10.61 14.09
N GLN A 34 -3.81 -10.39 13.68
CA GLN A 34 -4.90 -9.90 14.54
C GLN A 34 -5.84 -11.02 14.96
N THR A 35 -5.84 -12.16 14.25
CA THR A 35 -6.66 -13.30 14.59
C THR A 35 -6.16 -13.99 15.86
N GLY A 36 -7.08 -14.43 16.74
CA GLY A 36 -6.75 -15.10 18.00
C GLY A 36 -6.13 -14.18 19.07
N ARG A 37 -6.19 -12.85 18.89
CA ARG A 37 -5.73 -11.86 19.90
C ARG A 37 -6.91 -11.08 20.44
N GLU A 38 -6.87 -10.80 21.73
CA GLU A 38 -7.79 -9.88 22.37
C GLU A 38 -7.61 -8.45 21.82
N GLN A 39 -8.72 -7.78 21.61
CA GLN A 39 -8.76 -6.39 21.17
C GLN A 39 -9.57 -5.56 22.17
N SER A 40 -9.13 -4.33 22.43
CA SER A 40 -9.88 -3.39 23.25
C SER A 40 -11.00 -2.75 22.43
N VAL A 41 -12.19 -2.72 23.00
CA VAL A 41 -13.36 -2.08 22.38
C VAL A 41 -13.81 -0.92 23.23
N ARG A 42 -14.01 0.24 22.60
CA ARG A 42 -14.60 1.42 23.21
C ARG A 42 -15.80 1.86 22.40
N MET A 43 -16.86 2.25 23.06
CA MET A 43 -18.09 2.73 22.43
C MET A 43 -18.08 4.25 22.32
N GLY A 44 -18.75 4.75 21.27
CA GLY A 44 -18.88 6.17 21.05
C GLY A 44 -19.92 6.51 20.00
N VAL A 45 -20.05 7.80 19.72
CA VAL A 45 -20.96 8.34 18.70
C VAL A 45 -20.15 9.12 17.68
N VAL A 46 -20.44 8.95 16.42
CA VAL A 46 -19.82 9.70 15.32
C VAL A 46 -20.17 11.19 15.45
N GLU A 47 -19.17 12.02 15.55
CA GLU A 47 -19.31 13.48 15.58
C GLU A 47 -19.28 14.07 14.16
N SER A 48 -18.30 13.64 13.36
CA SER A 48 -18.13 14.09 11.99
C SER A 48 -17.41 13.06 11.15
N VAL A 49 -17.65 13.14 9.83
CA VAL A 49 -17.01 12.30 8.82
C VAL A 49 -16.54 13.19 7.69
N ARG A 50 -15.30 13.02 7.26
CA ARG A 50 -14.77 13.72 6.09
C ARG A 50 -14.00 12.77 5.17
N PRO A 51 -14.14 12.93 3.84
CA PRO A 51 -13.33 12.14 2.90
C PRO A 51 -11.86 12.56 3.00
N VAL A 52 -10.97 11.56 2.95
CA VAL A 52 -9.52 11.74 2.92
C VAL A 52 -8.91 10.83 1.86
N THR A 53 -7.67 11.11 1.50
CA THR A 53 -6.89 10.22 0.65
C THR A 53 -5.84 9.53 1.53
N ILE A 54 -5.81 8.20 1.46
CA ILE A 54 -4.77 7.40 2.08
C ILE A 54 -3.65 7.27 1.06
N GLU A 55 -2.46 7.76 1.39
CA GLU A 55 -1.29 7.64 0.52
C GLU A 55 -0.98 6.17 0.23
N GLY A 56 -0.55 5.91 -0.99
CA GLY A 56 -0.07 4.60 -1.41
C GLY A 56 1.28 4.24 -0.78
N THR A 57 1.82 3.10 -1.20
CA THR A 57 3.16 2.66 -0.80
C THR A 57 4.22 3.68 -1.23
N ARG A 58 5.41 3.61 -0.60
CA ARG A 58 6.51 4.55 -0.89
C ARG A 58 7.09 4.42 -2.30
N GLY A 59 6.63 3.46 -3.08
CA GLY A 59 7.08 3.25 -4.45
C GLY A 59 8.44 2.54 -4.54
N GLU A 60 8.85 1.82 -3.51
CA GLU A 60 10.14 1.12 -3.46
C GLU A 60 10.22 0.00 -4.48
N ILE A 61 9.14 -0.77 -4.64
CA ILE A 61 9.07 -1.86 -5.62
C ILE A 61 9.05 -1.30 -7.04
N GLY A 62 8.24 -0.25 -7.27
CA GLY A 62 8.18 0.43 -8.56
C GLY A 62 9.52 1.06 -8.95
N THR A 63 10.26 1.60 -7.98
CA THR A 63 11.62 2.11 -8.22
C THR A 63 12.56 1.01 -8.65
N LEU A 64 12.58 -0.14 -7.97
CA LEU A 64 13.44 -1.25 -8.30
C LEU A 64 13.07 -1.87 -9.65
N ALA A 65 11.80 -2.17 -9.87
CA ALA A 65 11.32 -2.77 -11.12
C ALA A 65 11.52 -1.82 -12.31
N GLY A 66 11.12 -0.56 -12.15
CA GLY A 66 11.29 0.46 -13.17
C GLY A 66 12.75 0.75 -13.48
N GLY A 67 13.61 0.79 -12.45
CA GLY A 67 15.05 0.93 -12.60
C GLY A 67 15.69 -0.23 -13.36
N ALA A 68 15.30 -1.48 -13.05
CA ALA A 68 15.80 -2.65 -13.75
C ALA A 68 15.40 -2.66 -15.25
N VAL A 69 14.11 -2.43 -15.53
CA VAL A 69 13.60 -2.36 -16.91
C VAL A 69 14.22 -1.19 -17.67
N GLY A 70 14.27 -0.01 -17.06
CA GLY A 70 14.86 1.17 -17.65
C GLY A 70 16.37 1.03 -17.89
N GLY A 71 17.09 0.37 -16.98
CA GLY A 71 18.52 0.07 -17.15
C GLY A 71 18.79 -0.87 -18.31
N ILE A 72 17.99 -1.93 -18.46
CA ILE A 72 18.11 -2.87 -19.59
C ILE A 72 17.80 -2.14 -20.90
N ALA A 73 16.68 -1.43 -20.99
CA ALA A 73 16.29 -0.68 -22.18
C ALA A 73 17.32 0.42 -22.53
N GLY A 74 17.86 1.10 -21.52
CA GLY A 74 18.87 2.14 -21.70
C GLY A 74 20.23 1.58 -22.18
N SER A 75 20.55 0.31 -21.85
CA SER A 75 21.79 -0.32 -22.30
C SER A 75 21.87 -0.54 -23.82
N ASP A 76 20.70 -0.62 -24.47
CA ASP A 76 20.61 -0.75 -25.93
C ASP A 76 20.83 0.61 -26.64
N VAL A 77 20.83 1.72 -25.87
CA VAL A 77 21.04 3.07 -26.40
C VAL A 77 22.52 3.41 -26.30
N GLY A 78 23.21 3.40 -27.46
CA GLY A 78 24.63 3.72 -27.57
C GLY A 78 25.53 2.49 -27.70
N GLY A 79 26.64 2.65 -28.44
CA GLY A 79 27.65 1.60 -28.67
C GLY A 79 28.82 1.75 -27.69
N GLY A 80 29.47 0.62 -27.36
CA GLY A 80 30.70 0.60 -26.56
C GLY A 80 30.52 1.22 -25.15
N LYS A 81 31.32 2.21 -24.80
CA LYS A 81 31.25 2.88 -23.47
C LYS A 81 29.96 3.68 -23.27
N GLY A 82 29.23 4.01 -24.32
CA GLY A 82 27.96 4.73 -24.26
C GLY A 82 26.81 3.90 -23.72
N SER A 83 26.85 2.58 -23.89
CA SER A 83 25.78 1.69 -23.36
C SER A 83 25.70 1.73 -21.82
N GLY A 84 26.84 1.88 -21.15
CA GLY A 84 26.85 2.03 -19.68
C GLY A 84 26.20 3.33 -19.21
N VAL A 85 26.41 4.45 -19.93
CA VAL A 85 25.75 5.72 -19.62
C VAL A 85 24.25 5.63 -19.88
N GLY A 86 23.85 5.01 -21.00
CA GLY A 86 22.45 4.75 -21.35
C GLY A 86 21.75 3.90 -20.29
N ALA A 87 22.39 2.86 -19.80
CA ALA A 87 21.86 2.00 -18.73
C ALA A 87 21.61 2.77 -17.43
N ILE A 88 22.54 3.62 -17.01
CA ILE A 88 22.41 4.44 -15.79
C ILE A 88 21.24 5.43 -15.93
N LEU A 89 21.21 6.18 -17.04
CA LEU A 89 20.13 7.14 -17.28
C LEU A 89 18.76 6.45 -17.38
N GLY A 90 18.69 5.31 -18.07
CA GLY A 90 17.48 4.50 -18.18
C GLY A 90 17.02 3.98 -16.83
N ALA A 91 17.93 3.53 -15.97
CA ALA A 91 17.60 3.07 -14.62
C ALA A 91 17.03 4.20 -13.75
N VAL A 92 17.60 5.40 -13.83
CA VAL A 92 17.11 6.57 -13.07
C VAL A 92 15.71 6.96 -13.54
N VAL A 93 15.51 7.14 -14.84
CA VAL A 93 14.20 7.51 -15.39
C VAL A 93 13.15 6.45 -15.13
N GLY A 94 13.50 5.18 -15.36
CA GLY A 94 12.62 4.04 -15.10
C GLY A 94 12.27 3.90 -13.62
N GLY A 95 13.21 4.09 -12.72
CA GLY A 95 12.97 4.06 -11.27
C GLY A 95 12.01 5.16 -10.81
N VAL A 96 12.20 6.40 -11.28
CA VAL A 96 11.29 7.52 -10.97
C VAL A 96 9.88 7.25 -11.51
N ALA A 97 9.77 6.83 -12.76
CA ALA A 97 8.49 6.51 -13.39
C ALA A 97 7.79 5.34 -12.66
N GLY A 98 8.50 4.26 -12.38
CA GLY A 98 7.97 3.09 -11.68
C GLY A 98 7.46 3.43 -10.28
N SER A 99 8.19 4.26 -9.52
CA SER A 99 7.75 4.70 -8.20
C SER A 99 6.50 5.58 -8.24
N ALA A 100 6.36 6.42 -9.26
CA ALA A 100 5.18 7.26 -9.44
C ALA A 100 3.94 6.41 -9.78
N ILE A 101 4.10 5.42 -10.65
CA ILE A 101 3.03 4.47 -11.01
C ILE A 101 2.57 3.68 -9.79
N GLU A 102 3.52 3.13 -9.00
CA GLU A 102 3.17 2.37 -7.79
C GLU A 102 2.41 3.21 -6.77
N ARG A 103 2.89 4.43 -6.48
CA ARG A 103 2.19 5.33 -5.56
C ARG A 103 0.78 5.65 -6.02
N GLY A 104 0.58 5.95 -7.31
CA GLY A 104 -0.74 6.20 -7.87
C GLY A 104 -1.66 4.99 -7.83
N ALA A 105 -1.14 3.79 -8.15
CA ALA A 105 -1.90 2.56 -8.16
C ALA A 105 -2.27 2.03 -6.76
N THR A 106 -1.49 2.41 -5.73
CA THR A 106 -1.71 1.96 -4.34
C THR A 106 -2.41 3.00 -3.46
N GLN A 107 -2.67 4.20 -3.99
CA GLN A 107 -3.45 5.24 -3.32
C GLN A 107 -4.91 4.79 -3.16
N LYS A 108 -5.48 5.00 -1.95
CA LYS A 108 -6.84 4.58 -1.64
C LYS A 108 -7.70 5.75 -1.17
N LYS A 109 -8.99 5.65 -1.45
CA LYS A 109 -9.99 6.54 -0.84
C LYS A 109 -10.20 6.12 0.61
N GLY A 110 -10.20 7.08 1.52
CA GLY A 110 -10.45 6.88 2.93
C GLY A 110 -11.47 7.85 3.48
N VAL A 111 -11.83 7.61 4.72
CA VAL A 111 -12.64 8.51 5.54
C VAL A 111 -11.92 8.76 6.85
N GLU A 112 -11.94 9.99 7.32
CA GLU A 112 -11.60 10.33 8.69
C GLU A 112 -12.90 10.47 9.48
N ILE A 113 -13.02 9.70 10.54
CA ILE A 113 -14.18 9.63 11.40
C ILE A 113 -13.79 10.19 12.75
N THR A 114 -14.41 11.28 13.16
CA THR A 114 -14.26 11.79 14.54
C THR A 114 -15.36 11.18 15.37
N VAL A 115 -14.97 10.50 16.44
CA VAL A 115 -15.88 9.80 17.36
C VAL A 115 -15.75 10.42 18.73
N ARG A 116 -16.89 10.76 19.35
CA ARG A 116 -17.01 11.10 20.75
C ARG A 116 -17.24 9.83 21.55
N LEU A 117 -16.26 9.43 22.33
CA LEU A 117 -16.36 8.26 23.23
C LEU A 117 -17.34 8.52 24.36
N ASP A 118 -17.84 7.46 24.98
CA ASP A 118 -18.76 7.54 26.13
C ASP A 118 -18.13 8.22 27.35
N ASN A 119 -16.80 8.30 27.44
CA ASN A 119 -16.08 9.06 28.46
C ASN A 119 -15.93 10.56 28.10
N GLY A 120 -16.50 11.02 26.98
CA GLY A 120 -16.43 12.38 26.49
C GLY A 120 -15.19 12.72 25.64
N GLU A 121 -14.24 11.80 25.51
CA GLU A 121 -13.02 12.01 24.73
C GLU A 121 -13.31 11.98 23.23
N LEU A 122 -12.69 12.87 22.46
CA LEU A 122 -12.76 12.87 21.00
C LEU A 122 -11.57 12.11 20.41
N ARG A 123 -11.87 11.24 19.45
CA ARG A 123 -10.87 10.47 18.68
C ARG A 123 -11.14 10.58 17.19
N ALA A 124 -10.13 10.96 16.43
CA ALA A 124 -10.19 10.95 14.97
C ALA A 124 -9.41 9.74 14.43
N ILE A 125 -10.05 8.95 13.59
CA ILE A 125 -9.49 7.75 12.97
C ILE A 125 -9.66 7.86 11.46
N ALA A 126 -8.56 7.71 10.72
CA ALA A 126 -8.58 7.59 9.27
C ALA A 126 -8.48 6.12 8.88
N GLN A 127 -9.42 5.65 8.06
CA GLN A 127 -9.48 4.28 7.55
C GLN A 127 -9.96 4.25 6.09
N GLU A 128 -9.89 3.10 5.43
CA GLU A 128 -10.44 2.92 4.09
C GLU A 128 -11.95 3.18 4.10
N ALA A 129 -12.48 3.75 3.02
CA ALA A 129 -13.90 4.07 2.87
C ALA A 129 -14.68 2.84 2.40
N ASP A 130 -14.70 1.79 3.20
CA ASP A 130 -15.37 0.51 2.95
C ASP A 130 -16.72 0.39 3.68
N GLU A 131 -16.92 1.21 4.70
CA GLU A 131 -18.19 1.36 5.43
C GLU A 131 -18.66 2.82 5.37
N GLU A 132 -19.97 3.03 5.32
CA GLU A 132 -20.57 4.36 5.42
C GLU A 132 -20.84 4.70 6.88
N PHE A 133 -20.41 5.89 7.29
CA PHE A 133 -20.67 6.44 8.64
C PHE A 133 -21.40 7.77 8.53
N ARG A 134 -22.30 8.03 9.48
CA ARG A 134 -23.06 9.28 9.56
C ARG A 134 -22.95 9.91 10.93
N PRO A 135 -22.89 11.24 11.04
CA PRO A 135 -22.96 11.91 12.33
C PRO A 135 -24.17 11.46 13.14
N GLY A 136 -23.95 11.19 14.43
CA GLY A 136 -24.97 10.69 15.36
C GLY A 136 -25.08 9.17 15.46
N GLU A 137 -24.41 8.41 14.58
CA GLU A 137 -24.41 6.93 14.65
C GLU A 137 -23.58 6.40 15.80
N ARG A 138 -24.06 5.33 16.41
CA ARG A 138 -23.38 4.60 17.48
C ARG A 138 -22.36 3.65 16.85
N VAL A 139 -21.11 3.73 17.28
CA VAL A 139 -20.01 2.96 16.70
C VAL A 139 -19.08 2.41 17.78
N ARG A 140 -18.28 1.43 17.37
CA ARG A 140 -17.21 0.83 18.19
C ARG A 140 -15.84 1.22 17.66
N LEU A 141 -14.96 1.62 18.55
CA LEU A 141 -13.52 1.74 18.27
C LEU A 141 -12.85 0.47 18.72
N VAL A 142 -12.36 -0.31 17.79
CA VAL A 142 -11.67 -1.57 18.03
C VAL A 142 -10.17 -1.33 17.87
N THR A 143 -9.43 -1.51 18.97
CA THR A 143 -7.96 -1.34 18.98
C THR A 143 -7.28 -2.66 19.23
N GLY A 144 -6.38 -3.05 18.31
CA GLY A 144 -5.59 -4.26 18.41
C GLY A 144 -4.37 -4.21 17.48
N GLY A 145 -3.25 -4.77 17.90
CA GLY A 145 -2.03 -4.80 17.08
C GLY A 145 -1.48 -3.42 16.70
N GLY A 146 -1.66 -2.41 17.57
CA GLY A 146 -1.21 -1.04 17.31
C GLY A 146 -2.07 -0.24 16.32
N LYS A 147 -3.20 -0.80 15.88
CA LYS A 147 -4.15 -0.14 14.97
C LYS A 147 -5.49 0.02 15.65
N THR A 148 -6.16 1.14 15.36
CA THR A 148 -7.55 1.39 15.77
C THR A 148 -8.40 1.55 14.52
N ARG A 149 -9.58 0.96 14.54
CA ARG A 149 -10.59 1.08 13.49
C ARG A 149 -11.95 1.38 14.10
N VAL A 150 -12.81 2.03 13.31
CA VAL A 150 -14.20 2.29 13.64
C VAL A 150 -15.05 1.28 12.88
N THR A 151 -16.07 0.72 13.52
CA THR A 151 -17.03 -0.20 12.92
C THR A 151 -18.37 -0.10 13.66
N HIS A 152 -19.44 -0.57 13.02
CA HIS A 152 -20.77 -0.69 13.63
C HIS A 152 -20.89 -1.79 14.66
#